data_032ec7e65b2b2d4c4e378e32c777df0e
#
_entry.id   032ec7e65b2b2d4c4e378e32c777df0e
#
_cell.length_a   1.000
_cell.length_b   1.000
_cell.length_c   1.000
_cell.angle_alpha   90.00
_cell.angle_beta   90.00
_cell.angle_gamma   90.00
#
_symmetry.space_group_name_H-M   'P 1'
#
loop_
_entity.id
_entity.type
_entity.pdbx_description
1 polymer ?
#
loop_
_entity_poly.entity_id
_entity_poly.type
_entity_poly.pdbx_seq_one_letter_code
_entity_poly.pdbx_strand_id
1 'polypeptide(L)'
;GYELLIARLSDLIYQSEKYHKTMATNFLEENEVAIALKYLGKKYNYRLDGGHPKAIRNKIIFYVEDDDIEACVCLRSRINTHFVKIEHRDVLGALLGLNIEKEMIGDIFVLDEEIIIYADASIADFICMNLVQVNRLKTSFVISEEIYEPEIKYEKMILTISSERIDNIVASICKINREQSQKMIRAKLVSINHETIE
;
A
#
# COMPACT_ATOMS: atom_id res chain seq x y z
N GLY A 1 -11.53 -14.43 -7.05
CA GLY A 1 -10.56 -15.10 -6.61
C GLY A 1 -9.13 -14.69 -6.65
N TYR A 2 -8.36 -15.26 -5.71
CA TYR A 2 -6.91 -15.00 -5.59
C TYR A 2 -6.06 -16.07 -6.31
N GLU A 3 -6.67 -16.86 -7.18
CA GLU A 3 -5.99 -17.93 -7.95
C GLU A 3 -4.84 -17.39 -8.79
N LEU A 4 -5.03 -16.24 -9.42
CA LEU A 4 -4.00 -15.60 -10.22
C LEU A 4 -2.81 -15.11 -9.36
N LEU A 5 -3.08 -14.57 -8.18
CA LEU A 5 -2.04 -14.19 -7.21
C LEU A 5 -1.20 -15.41 -6.81
N ILE A 6 -1.85 -16.51 -6.43
CA ILE A 6 -1.17 -17.75 -6.02
C ILE A 6 -0.33 -18.32 -7.16
N ALA A 7 -0.86 -18.35 -8.38
CA ALA A 7 -0.12 -18.79 -9.56
C ALA A 7 1.14 -17.94 -9.78
N ARG A 8 1.02 -16.62 -9.69
CA ARG A 8 2.14 -15.69 -9.83
C ARG A 8 3.21 -15.88 -8.74
N LEU A 9 2.78 -16.10 -7.48
CA LEU A 9 3.72 -16.40 -6.39
C LEU A 9 4.48 -17.70 -6.66
N SER A 10 3.78 -18.75 -7.12
CA SER A 10 4.40 -20.03 -7.47
C SER A 10 5.44 -19.89 -8.57
N ASP A 11 5.14 -19.10 -9.61
CA ASP A 11 6.08 -18.83 -10.70
C ASP A 11 7.32 -18.08 -10.24
N LEU A 12 7.16 -17.06 -9.38
CA LEU A 12 8.28 -16.30 -8.82
C LEU A 12 9.18 -17.15 -7.93
N ILE A 13 8.59 -18.02 -7.10
CA ILE A 13 9.32 -18.98 -6.27
C ILE A 13 10.13 -19.92 -7.16
N TYR A 14 9.48 -20.52 -8.16
CA TYR A 14 10.14 -21.42 -9.10
C TYR A 14 11.32 -20.75 -9.82
N GLN A 15 11.14 -19.51 -10.29
CA GLN A 15 12.19 -18.75 -10.95
C GLN A 15 13.34 -18.41 -10.00
N SER A 16 13.04 -18.01 -8.78
CA SER A 16 14.04 -17.72 -7.75
C SER A 16 14.90 -18.94 -7.45
N GLU A 17 14.28 -20.08 -7.17
CA GLU A 17 14.98 -21.33 -6.87
C GLU A 17 15.77 -21.87 -8.06
N LYS A 18 15.17 -21.87 -9.26
CA LYS A 18 15.80 -22.41 -10.47
C LYS A 18 17.00 -21.62 -10.95
N TYR A 19 16.92 -20.29 -10.87
CA TYR A 19 17.96 -19.41 -11.41
C TYR A 19 18.85 -18.82 -10.31
N HIS A 20 18.66 -19.21 -9.05
CA HIS A 20 19.35 -18.64 -7.88
C HIS A 20 19.33 -17.11 -7.93
N LYS A 21 18.14 -16.53 -8.14
CA LYS A 21 17.96 -15.11 -8.36
C LYS A 21 16.87 -14.57 -7.44
N THR A 22 17.12 -13.40 -6.87
CA THR A 22 16.07 -12.70 -6.12
C THR A 22 14.97 -12.25 -7.05
N MET A 23 13.74 -12.59 -6.70
CA MET A 23 12.53 -12.25 -7.43
C MET A 23 11.57 -11.49 -6.53
N ALA A 24 10.88 -10.51 -7.09
CA ALA A 24 9.95 -9.68 -6.34
C ALA A 24 8.56 -9.65 -7.00
N THR A 25 7.51 -9.57 -6.18
CA THR A 25 6.19 -9.17 -6.67
C THR A 25 6.17 -7.68 -6.99
N ASN A 26 5.12 -7.22 -7.64
CA ASN A 26 4.71 -5.82 -7.55
C ASN A 26 4.19 -5.54 -6.13
N PHE A 27 3.85 -4.28 -5.82
CA PHE A 27 3.18 -3.95 -4.56
C PHE A 27 1.81 -4.63 -4.50
N LEU A 28 1.57 -5.30 -3.40
CA LEU A 28 0.31 -5.98 -3.08
C LEU A 28 -0.48 -5.12 -2.10
N GLU A 29 -1.79 -5.17 -2.22
CA GLU A 29 -2.71 -4.63 -1.23
C GLU A 29 -2.65 -5.46 0.06
N GLU A 30 -3.08 -4.89 1.18
CA GLU A 30 -3.01 -5.52 2.49
C GLU A 30 -3.72 -6.90 2.56
N ASN A 31 -4.88 -7.03 1.94
CA ASN A 31 -5.60 -8.29 1.82
C ASN A 31 -4.85 -9.33 0.97
N GLU A 32 -4.20 -8.90 -0.12
CA GLU A 32 -3.38 -9.76 -0.97
C GLU A 32 -2.14 -10.26 -0.22
N VAL A 33 -1.49 -9.39 0.56
CA VAL A 33 -0.38 -9.76 1.43
C VAL A 33 -0.83 -10.82 2.44
N ALA A 34 -1.98 -10.63 3.11
CA ALA A 34 -2.49 -11.59 4.09
C ALA A 34 -2.73 -12.98 3.46
N ILE A 35 -3.29 -13.02 2.25
CA ILE A 35 -3.53 -14.27 1.52
C ILE A 35 -2.21 -14.90 1.07
N ALA A 36 -1.30 -14.11 0.54
CA ALA A 36 0.03 -14.58 0.15
C ALA A 36 0.78 -15.20 1.33
N LEU A 37 0.80 -14.55 2.49
CA LEU A 37 1.45 -15.06 3.70
C LEU A 37 0.84 -16.37 4.18
N LYS A 38 -0.50 -16.50 4.10
CA LYS A 38 -1.19 -17.74 4.42
C LYS A 38 -0.80 -18.89 3.49
N TYR A 39 -0.63 -18.61 2.19
CA TYR A 39 -0.19 -19.57 1.19
C TYR A 39 1.27 -19.98 1.39
N LEU A 40 2.16 -19.01 1.60
CA LEU A 40 3.61 -19.22 1.70
C LEU A 40 4.00 -19.94 2.99
N GLY A 41 3.38 -19.59 4.12
CA GLY A 41 3.70 -20.13 5.43
C GLY A 41 5.19 -19.95 5.77
N LYS A 42 5.80 -21.05 6.30
CA LYS A 42 7.23 -21.11 6.64
C LYS A 42 8.05 -21.94 5.63
N LYS A 43 7.46 -22.25 4.48
CA LYS A 43 8.06 -23.20 3.53
C LYS A 43 9.12 -22.56 2.64
N TYR A 44 9.02 -21.27 2.38
CA TYR A 44 9.84 -20.55 1.42
C TYR A 44 10.64 -19.43 2.11
N ASN A 45 11.77 -19.06 1.50
CA ASN A 45 12.54 -17.90 1.93
C ASN A 45 11.98 -16.65 1.26
N TYR A 46 11.42 -15.76 2.06
CA TYR A 46 10.90 -14.48 1.60
C TYR A 46 10.96 -13.41 2.68
N ARG A 47 10.93 -12.17 2.26
CA ARG A 47 10.71 -11.01 3.13
C ARG A 47 9.68 -10.08 2.52
N LEU A 48 9.05 -9.25 3.36
CA LEU A 48 8.22 -8.15 2.91
C LEU A 48 9.07 -6.90 2.78
N ASP A 49 8.78 -6.10 1.77
CA ASP A 49 9.41 -4.82 1.53
C ASP A 49 8.40 -3.81 1.00
N GLY A 50 8.07 -2.82 1.80
CA GLY A 50 7.25 -1.68 1.42
C GLY A 50 8.01 -0.35 1.53
N GLY A 51 9.33 -0.42 1.78
CA GLY A 51 10.22 0.74 1.92
C GLY A 51 10.28 1.33 3.32
N HIS A 52 9.39 0.94 4.22
CA HIS A 52 9.40 1.35 5.62
C HIS A 52 8.75 0.28 6.53
N PRO A 53 9.07 0.26 7.84
CA PRO A 53 8.65 -0.84 8.74
C PRO A 53 7.14 -1.00 8.92
N LYS A 54 6.35 0.06 8.73
CA LYS A 54 4.89 0.08 8.89
C LYS A 54 4.15 0.14 7.55
N ALA A 55 4.76 -0.38 6.48
CA ALA A 55 4.17 -0.34 5.16
C ALA A 55 2.86 -1.14 5.09
N ILE A 56 1.83 -0.52 4.51
CA ILE A 56 0.54 -1.16 4.23
C ILE A 56 0.64 -1.92 2.92
N ARG A 57 1.18 -1.27 1.88
CA ARG A 57 1.45 -1.90 0.60
C ARG A 57 2.85 -2.49 0.61
N ASN A 58 2.97 -3.77 0.33
CA ASN A 58 4.24 -4.48 0.38
C ASN A 58 4.49 -5.28 -0.89
N LYS A 59 5.75 -5.41 -1.24
CA LYS A 59 6.26 -6.43 -2.15
C LYS A 59 6.65 -7.66 -1.34
N ILE A 60 6.59 -8.82 -1.96
CA ILE A 60 7.16 -10.05 -1.43
C ILE A 60 8.42 -10.34 -2.23
N ILE A 61 9.54 -10.40 -1.54
CA ILE A 61 10.85 -10.66 -2.10
C ILE A 61 11.22 -12.10 -1.82
N PHE A 62 11.38 -12.92 -2.87
CA PHE A 62 11.84 -14.30 -2.79
C PHE A 62 13.33 -14.35 -3.08
N TYR A 63 14.08 -15.06 -2.26
CA TYR A 63 15.53 -15.17 -2.37
C TYR A 63 16.02 -16.59 -2.04
N VAL A 64 17.15 -16.97 -2.59
CA VAL A 64 17.89 -18.19 -2.22
C VAL A 64 19.00 -17.82 -1.23
N GLU A 65 19.76 -16.79 -1.54
CA GLU A 65 20.70 -16.13 -0.65
C GLU A 65 20.19 -14.69 -0.48
N ASP A 66 20.15 -14.20 0.76
CA ASP A 66 19.65 -12.86 1.04
C ASP A 66 20.66 -11.84 0.49
N ASP A 67 20.35 -11.29 -0.66
CA ASP A 67 21.02 -10.16 -1.24
C ASP A 67 20.16 -8.91 -0.97
N ASP A 68 20.77 -7.85 -0.47
CA ASP A 68 20.13 -6.57 -0.17
C ASP A 68 19.70 -5.84 -1.46
N ILE A 69 18.80 -6.49 -2.25
CA ILE A 69 18.20 -5.82 -3.40
C ILE A 69 17.22 -4.77 -2.93
N GLU A 70 17.47 -3.52 -3.28
CA GLU A 70 16.54 -2.43 -3.10
C GLU A 70 15.38 -2.57 -4.09
N ALA A 71 14.28 -3.17 -3.63
CA ALA A 71 13.11 -3.42 -4.47
C ALA A 71 12.15 -2.22 -4.54
N CYS A 72 12.20 -1.34 -3.55
CA CYS A 72 11.45 -0.09 -3.54
C CYS A 72 12.27 1.04 -2.94
N VAL A 73 11.93 2.26 -3.32
CA VAL A 73 12.62 3.49 -2.91
C VAL A 73 11.65 4.50 -2.33
N CYS A 74 12.18 5.38 -1.49
CA CYS A 74 11.48 6.53 -0.95
C CYS A 74 11.73 7.75 -1.84
N LEU A 75 10.67 8.37 -2.32
CA LEU A 75 10.71 9.60 -3.11
C LEU A 75 10.08 10.73 -2.31
N ARG A 76 10.74 11.87 -2.23
CA ARG A 76 10.28 13.02 -1.47
C ARG A 76 10.26 14.27 -2.32
N SER A 77 9.21 15.08 -2.17
CA SER A 77 9.13 16.42 -2.72
C SER A 77 8.62 17.39 -1.65
N ARG A 78 9.39 18.43 -1.38
CA ARG A 78 8.87 19.54 -0.58
C ARG A 78 7.76 20.25 -1.32
N ILE A 79 6.75 20.70 -0.60
CA ILE A 79 5.60 21.41 -1.12
C ILE A 79 5.27 22.62 -0.24
N ASN A 80 4.56 23.58 -0.83
CA ASN A 80 4.00 24.70 -0.10
C ASN A 80 2.47 24.67 -0.22
N THR A 81 1.81 24.23 0.83
CA THR A 81 0.36 24.01 0.86
C THR A 81 -0.45 25.23 1.29
N HIS A 82 0.18 26.41 1.51
CA HIS A 82 -0.53 27.57 2.02
C HIS A 82 -1.76 27.98 1.21
N PHE A 83 -1.81 27.64 -0.08
CA PHE A 83 -2.90 28.05 -0.97
C PHE A 83 -3.63 26.87 -1.65
N VAL A 84 -3.12 25.64 -1.55
CA VAL A 84 -3.66 24.46 -2.24
C VAL A 84 -3.62 23.27 -1.32
N LYS A 85 -4.79 22.73 -1.00
CA LYS A 85 -4.87 21.45 -0.28
C LYS A 85 -4.60 20.31 -1.26
N ILE A 86 -3.64 19.46 -0.92
CA ILE A 86 -3.33 18.22 -1.65
C ILE A 86 -3.77 17.05 -0.79
N GLU A 87 -4.36 16.06 -1.42
CA GLU A 87 -4.78 14.79 -0.79
C GLU A 87 -4.10 13.60 -1.46
N HIS A 88 -4.10 12.46 -0.79
CA HIS A 88 -3.57 11.19 -1.32
C HIS A 88 -4.06 10.90 -2.75
N ARG A 89 -5.36 11.10 -3.00
CA ARG A 89 -5.96 10.83 -4.33
C ARG A 89 -5.41 11.73 -5.44
N ASP A 90 -4.97 12.95 -5.11
CA ASP A 90 -4.39 13.88 -6.10
C ASP A 90 -3.02 13.37 -6.55
N VAL A 91 -2.21 12.88 -5.60
CA VAL A 91 -0.89 12.30 -5.89
C VAL A 91 -1.04 11.01 -6.69
N LEU A 92 -1.90 10.10 -6.23
CA LEU A 92 -2.18 8.85 -6.96
C LEU A 92 -2.71 9.13 -8.37
N GLY A 93 -3.65 10.05 -8.52
CA GLY A 93 -4.19 10.44 -9.83
C GLY A 93 -3.13 11.01 -10.77
N ALA A 94 -2.18 11.80 -10.25
CA ALA A 94 -1.08 12.34 -11.03
C ALA A 94 -0.11 11.23 -11.50
N LEU A 95 0.21 10.26 -10.64
CA LEU A 95 1.02 9.08 -11.00
C LEU A 95 0.33 8.22 -12.07
N LEU A 96 -0.95 7.91 -11.90
CA LEU A 96 -1.73 7.16 -12.88
C LEU A 96 -1.85 7.92 -14.21
N GLY A 97 -1.93 9.26 -14.16
CA GLY A 97 -1.92 10.13 -15.33
C GLY A 97 -0.61 10.07 -16.14
N LEU A 98 0.48 9.64 -15.55
CA LEU A 98 1.76 9.33 -16.21
C LEU A 98 1.82 7.89 -16.77
N ASN A 99 0.71 7.16 -16.80
CA ASN A 99 0.61 5.75 -17.18
C ASN A 99 1.44 4.80 -16.29
N ILE A 100 1.67 5.19 -15.03
CA ILE A 100 2.27 4.29 -14.04
C ILE A 100 1.17 3.37 -13.51
N GLU A 101 1.40 2.08 -13.53
CA GLU A 101 0.47 1.10 -12.96
C GLU A 101 0.44 1.19 -11.44
N LYS A 102 -0.76 1.04 -10.85
CA LYS A 102 -0.97 1.15 -9.40
C LYS A 102 -0.10 0.16 -8.61
N GLU A 103 0.17 -0.99 -9.18
CA GLU A 103 0.99 -2.05 -8.60
C GLU A 103 2.48 -1.69 -8.51
N MET A 104 2.92 -0.64 -9.19
CA MET A 104 4.28 -0.11 -9.10
C MET A 104 4.43 0.94 -7.99
N ILE A 105 3.32 1.30 -7.32
CA ILE A 105 3.26 2.36 -6.30
C ILE A 105 2.97 1.73 -4.95
N GLY A 106 3.80 2.04 -3.96
CA GLY A 106 3.63 1.69 -2.55
C GLY A 106 2.77 2.70 -1.80
N ASP A 107 3.12 2.95 -0.55
CA ASP A 107 2.43 3.92 0.28
C ASP A 107 2.72 5.35 -0.16
N ILE A 108 1.70 6.22 -0.05
CA ILE A 108 1.80 7.65 -0.34
C ILE A 108 1.41 8.41 0.93
N PHE A 109 2.24 9.35 1.34
CA PHE A 109 1.96 10.26 2.45
C PHE A 109 1.97 11.69 1.96
N VAL A 110 0.93 12.43 2.32
CA VAL A 110 0.82 13.87 2.08
C VAL A 110 0.86 14.57 3.41
N LEU A 111 1.97 15.23 3.69
CA LEU A 111 2.21 16.00 4.91
C LEU A 111 2.05 17.49 4.62
N ASP A 112 2.11 18.33 5.65
CA ASP A 112 1.89 19.77 5.51
C ASP A 112 2.90 20.43 4.55
N GLU A 113 4.15 19.98 4.56
CA GLU A 113 5.25 20.58 3.81
C GLU A 113 5.93 19.63 2.81
N GLU A 114 5.48 18.38 2.71
CA GLU A 114 6.06 17.42 1.77
C GLU A 114 5.09 16.32 1.33
N ILE A 115 5.38 15.78 0.15
CA ILE A 115 4.79 14.54 -0.35
C ILE A 115 5.87 13.46 -0.36
N ILE A 116 5.51 12.27 0.14
CA ILE A 116 6.37 11.10 0.19
C ILE A 116 5.69 9.98 -0.59
N ILE A 117 6.43 9.34 -1.49
CA ILE A 117 5.95 8.24 -2.33
C ILE A 117 6.95 7.10 -2.19
N TYR A 118 6.46 5.92 -1.82
CA TYR A 118 7.21 4.70 -1.97
C TYR A 118 6.86 4.08 -3.32
N ALA A 119 7.86 3.72 -4.10
CA ALA A 119 7.67 3.22 -5.46
C ALA A 119 8.67 2.11 -5.78
N ASP A 120 8.34 1.31 -6.80
CA ASP A 120 9.27 0.36 -7.37
C ASP A 120 10.55 1.08 -7.80
N ALA A 121 11.71 0.51 -7.47
CA ALA A 121 13.01 1.13 -7.76
C ALA A 121 13.20 1.39 -9.27
N SER A 122 12.63 0.55 -10.13
CA SER A 122 12.78 0.66 -11.59
C SER A 122 12.10 1.90 -12.19
N ILE A 123 11.10 2.48 -11.49
CA ILE A 123 10.38 3.68 -11.98
C ILE A 123 10.74 4.97 -11.23
N ALA A 124 11.67 4.90 -10.29
CA ALA A 124 12.03 6.04 -9.44
C ALA A 124 12.50 7.26 -10.24
N ASP A 125 13.46 7.07 -11.13
CA ASP A 125 13.98 8.15 -11.99
C ASP A 125 12.90 8.72 -12.89
N PHE A 126 12.02 7.86 -13.44
CA PHE A 126 10.91 8.30 -14.25
C PHE A 126 9.96 9.21 -13.47
N ILE A 127 9.62 8.86 -12.23
CA ILE A 127 8.79 9.70 -11.35
C ILE A 127 9.50 11.04 -11.08
N CYS A 128 10.79 11.01 -10.71
CA CYS A 128 11.55 12.24 -10.45
C CYS A 128 11.56 13.20 -11.64
N MET A 129 11.65 12.67 -12.85
CA MET A 129 11.70 13.48 -14.07
C MET A 129 10.33 13.99 -14.53
N ASN A 130 9.27 13.24 -14.29
CA ASN A 130 7.98 13.51 -14.94
C ASN A 130 6.88 13.98 -13.98
N LEU A 131 6.94 13.64 -12.68
CA LEU A 131 5.95 14.10 -11.71
C LEU A 131 6.31 15.51 -11.20
N VAL A 132 6.23 16.48 -12.09
CA VAL A 132 6.61 17.87 -11.83
C VAL A 132 5.46 18.74 -11.30
N GLN A 133 4.27 18.16 -11.24
CA GLN A 133 3.07 18.83 -10.74
C GLN A 133 2.06 17.82 -10.20
N VAL A 134 1.46 18.13 -9.06
CA VAL A 134 0.30 17.45 -8.49
C VAL A 134 -0.81 18.48 -8.31
N ASN A 135 -1.96 18.27 -8.96
CA ASN A 135 -3.03 19.28 -9.03
C ASN A 135 -2.47 20.59 -9.56
N ARG A 136 -2.51 21.69 -8.80
CA ARG A 136 -1.96 23.00 -9.15
C ARG A 136 -0.61 23.30 -8.51
N LEU A 137 -0.07 22.35 -7.76
CA LEU A 137 1.16 22.51 -7.00
C LEU A 137 2.35 21.94 -7.77
N LYS A 138 3.39 22.73 -7.93
CA LYS A 138 4.67 22.24 -8.49
C LYS A 138 5.36 21.33 -7.51
N THR A 139 5.91 20.25 -8.01
CA THR A 139 6.66 19.23 -7.25
C THR A 139 8.04 19.02 -7.87
N SER A 140 8.98 18.55 -7.04
CA SER A 140 10.32 18.16 -7.47
C SER A 140 10.76 16.98 -6.60
N PHE A 141 10.46 15.79 -7.08
CA PHE A 141 10.78 14.57 -6.36
C PHE A 141 12.25 14.20 -6.49
N VAL A 142 12.83 13.75 -5.38
CA VAL A 142 14.18 13.18 -5.31
C VAL A 142 14.12 11.86 -4.56
N ILE A 143 15.02 10.93 -4.92
CA ILE A 143 15.23 9.69 -4.17
C ILE A 143 15.88 10.07 -2.84
N SER A 144 15.34 9.54 -1.74
CA SER A 144 15.79 9.82 -0.38
C SER A 144 16.17 8.53 0.34
N GLU A 145 17.33 8.52 0.96
CA GLU A 145 17.73 7.45 1.90
C GLU A 145 17.01 7.57 3.24
N GLU A 146 16.51 8.77 3.56
CA GLU A 146 15.72 9.01 4.76
C GLU A 146 14.30 8.50 4.56
N ILE A 147 13.96 7.41 5.22
CA ILE A 147 12.62 6.85 5.20
C ILE A 147 11.68 7.63 6.12
N TYR A 148 10.40 7.70 5.76
CA TYR A 148 9.33 8.20 6.60
C TYR A 148 8.55 7.03 7.18
N GLU A 149 8.40 7.01 8.49
CA GLU A 149 7.60 6.03 9.20
C GLU A 149 6.42 6.76 9.86
N PRO A 150 5.16 6.45 9.48
CA PRO A 150 4.00 7.12 10.05
C PRO A 150 3.82 6.76 11.52
N GLU A 151 3.45 7.75 12.33
CA GLU A 151 2.97 7.50 13.68
C GLU A 151 1.57 6.88 13.60
N ILE A 152 1.45 5.61 13.94
CA ILE A 152 0.15 4.95 14.04
C ILE A 152 -0.44 5.28 15.42
N LYS A 153 -1.44 6.15 15.44
CA LYS A 153 -2.20 6.47 16.66
C LYS A 153 -3.40 5.53 16.74
N TYR A 154 -3.42 4.69 17.76
CA TYR A 154 -4.57 3.84 18.05
C TYR A 154 -5.46 4.52 19.08
N GLU A 155 -6.73 4.66 18.75
CA GLU A 155 -7.76 5.07 19.71
C GLU A 155 -8.46 3.81 20.24
N LYS A 156 -8.39 3.59 21.55
CA LYS A 156 -9.11 2.48 22.19
C LYS A 156 -10.57 2.90 22.38
N MET A 157 -11.46 2.22 21.69
CA MET A 157 -12.89 2.44 21.80
C MET A 157 -13.56 1.26 22.50
N ILE A 158 -14.40 1.55 23.49
CA ILE A 158 -15.27 0.55 24.15
C ILE A 158 -16.67 0.77 23.62
N LEU A 159 -17.25 -0.24 23.02
CA LEU A 159 -18.58 -0.20 22.44
C LEU A 159 -19.51 -1.13 23.20
N THR A 160 -20.74 -0.66 23.46
CA THR A 160 -21.83 -1.54 23.86
C THR A 160 -22.69 -1.77 22.64
N ILE A 161 -22.80 -3.02 22.22
CA ILE A 161 -23.56 -3.42 21.03
C ILE A 161 -24.70 -4.38 21.42
N SER A 162 -25.83 -4.24 20.77
CA SER A 162 -26.99 -5.09 21.02
C SER A 162 -26.88 -6.49 20.39
N SER A 163 -26.00 -6.66 19.40
CA SER A 163 -25.65 -7.94 18.78
C SER A 163 -24.32 -7.84 18.06
N GLU A 164 -23.65 -8.98 17.85
CA GLU A 164 -22.37 -9.11 17.13
C GLU A 164 -22.50 -9.04 15.60
N ARG A 165 -23.63 -8.53 15.10
CA ARG A 165 -23.81 -8.31 13.66
C ARG A 165 -22.91 -7.18 13.19
N ILE A 166 -22.29 -7.34 12.04
CA ILE A 166 -21.37 -6.37 11.45
C ILE A 166 -22.04 -5.01 11.25
N ASP A 167 -23.31 -4.98 10.79
CA ASP A 167 -24.04 -3.73 10.60
C ASP A 167 -24.24 -2.95 11.91
N ASN A 168 -24.41 -3.62 13.05
CA ASN A 168 -24.48 -2.98 14.36
C ASN A 168 -23.12 -2.48 14.85
N ILE A 169 -22.06 -3.26 14.63
CA ILE A 169 -20.68 -2.88 15.00
C ILE A 169 -20.27 -1.62 14.23
N VAL A 170 -20.44 -1.63 12.90
CA VAL A 170 -20.14 -0.48 12.04
C VAL A 170 -20.97 0.74 12.40
N ALA A 171 -22.25 0.57 12.66
CA ALA A 171 -23.13 1.66 13.09
C ALA A 171 -22.64 2.31 14.39
N SER A 172 -22.21 1.49 15.36
CA SER A 172 -21.68 1.97 16.66
C SER A 172 -20.34 2.67 16.52
N ILE A 173 -19.40 2.12 15.74
CA ILE A 173 -18.06 2.71 15.51
C ILE A 173 -18.19 4.04 14.79
N CYS A 174 -18.96 4.09 13.70
CA CYS A 174 -19.11 5.27 12.85
C CYS A 174 -20.15 6.27 13.38
N LYS A 175 -20.85 5.95 14.49
CA LYS A 175 -21.94 6.77 15.05
C LYS A 175 -23.02 7.12 14.03
N ILE A 176 -23.40 6.14 13.23
CA ILE A 176 -24.44 6.22 12.18
C ILE A 176 -25.59 5.26 12.49
N ASN A 177 -26.70 5.41 11.77
CA ASN A 177 -27.79 4.47 11.92
C ASN A 177 -27.51 3.15 11.15
N ARG A 178 -28.27 2.11 11.48
CA ARG A 178 -28.10 0.78 10.89
C ARG A 178 -28.30 0.75 9.37
N GLU A 179 -29.21 1.56 8.85
CA GLU A 179 -29.47 1.62 7.40
C GLU A 179 -28.26 2.19 6.65
N GLN A 180 -27.64 3.23 7.20
CA GLN A 180 -26.40 3.80 6.65
C GLN A 180 -25.23 2.81 6.71
N SER A 181 -25.10 2.08 7.83
CA SER A 181 -24.10 1.02 7.98
C SER A 181 -24.28 -0.08 6.91
N GLN A 182 -25.53 -0.54 6.69
CA GLN A 182 -25.82 -1.52 5.65
C GLN A 182 -25.50 -0.99 4.24
N LYS A 183 -25.74 0.31 3.97
CA LYS A 183 -25.36 0.93 2.71
C LYS A 183 -23.82 0.93 2.53
N MET A 184 -23.06 1.21 3.58
CA MET A 184 -21.59 1.15 3.54
C MET A 184 -21.08 -0.26 3.25
N ILE A 185 -21.66 -1.28 3.88
CA ILE A 185 -21.32 -2.68 3.64
C ILE A 185 -21.58 -3.05 2.17
N ARG A 186 -22.79 -2.78 1.66
CA ARG A 186 -23.15 -3.04 0.25
C ARG A 186 -22.27 -2.27 -0.75
N ALA A 187 -21.80 -1.09 -0.37
CA ALA A 187 -20.86 -0.30 -1.17
C ALA A 187 -19.40 -0.77 -1.05
N LYS A 188 -19.16 -1.88 -0.33
CA LYS A 188 -17.82 -2.47 -0.11
C LYS A 188 -16.82 -1.51 0.56
N LEU A 189 -17.33 -0.63 1.42
CA LEU A 189 -16.53 0.35 2.18
C LEU A 189 -16.09 -0.17 3.55
N VAL A 190 -16.42 -1.41 3.89
CA VAL A 190 -16.10 -2.04 5.16
C VAL A 190 -15.26 -3.28 4.94
N SER A 191 -14.17 -3.40 5.67
CA SER A 191 -13.27 -4.55 5.63
C SER A 191 -13.08 -5.12 7.03
N ILE A 192 -12.92 -6.44 7.12
CA ILE A 192 -12.54 -7.15 8.35
C ILE A 192 -11.29 -7.95 8.06
N ASN A 193 -10.25 -7.77 8.86
CA ASN A 193 -8.96 -8.44 8.65
C ASN A 193 -8.46 -8.31 7.20
N HIS A 194 -8.59 -7.08 6.64
CA HIS A 194 -8.20 -6.70 5.28
C HIS A 194 -9.07 -7.30 4.15
N GLU A 195 -10.10 -8.08 4.47
CA GLU A 195 -11.06 -8.58 3.50
C GLU A 195 -12.32 -7.69 3.48
N THR A 196 -12.67 -7.20 2.28
CA THR A 196 -13.90 -6.43 2.08
C THR A 196 -15.11 -7.33 2.28
N ILE A 197 -16.09 -6.89 3.05
CA ILE A 197 -17.35 -7.62 3.30
C ILE A 197 -18.48 -7.10 2.43
N GLU A 198 -19.39 -8.00 2.07
CA GLU A 198 -20.58 -7.74 1.25
C GLU A 198 -21.88 -7.90 2.05
#